data_60a0a3e4e8bd8c1f502f28879c0618c8
#
_entry.id   60a0a3e4e8bd8c1f502f28879c0618c8
#
_cell.length_a   1.000
_cell.length_b   1.000
_cell.length_c   1.000
_cell.angle_alpha   90.00
_cell.angle_beta   90.00
_cell.angle_gamma   90.00
#
_symmetry.space_group_name_H-M   'P 1'
#
loop_
_entity.id
_entity.type
_entity.pdbx_description
1 polymer ?
#
loop_
_entity_poly.entity_id
_entity_poly.type
_entity_poly.pdbx_seq_one_letter_code
_entity_poly.pdbx_strand_id
1 'polypeptide(L)'
;MADNHNPTSGAGSKDLSASMDGGSGAYDRLVVCFGEMLIDFVPTVGGVSLAEAPAFKKAPGGAPANVAVGISRLGGSSAFVGKLGDDEFGYMLANILKENNVDTSGVRYDSTARTALAFVTLRADGEREFLFFRHPSADMLLCESELDKNLIKQGSIFHYGSISLIAEPCRSTQLAAMNLAKESGSILSYDPNLRLPLWPSEEAAREGIMSIWDQADIIKVSDDEITFLTGGDDHNDDNVVLEKLFHPNLKLLIVTEGSKGCRYYTKEFKGRVPGVKTKAVDTTGAGDSFVSGILNCLAADQNLIKDENRLREALLFANACGALTVTERGAIPALPTKEAALKLLHTAAAS
;
A
#
# COMPACT_ATOMS: atom_id res chain seq x y z
N MET A 1 62.02 -14.55 -4.20
CA MET A 1 61.00 -14.70 -5.26
C MET A 1 59.81 -15.37 -4.58
N ALA A 2 58.82 -14.59 -4.22
CA ALA A 2 57.60 -15.05 -3.57
C ALA A 2 56.43 -14.49 -4.38
N ASP A 3 55.70 -15.39 -5.03
CA ASP A 3 54.50 -15.06 -5.80
C ASP A 3 53.32 -14.83 -4.85
N ASN A 4 52.78 -13.61 -4.88
CA ASN A 4 51.54 -13.22 -4.24
C ASN A 4 50.40 -13.53 -5.19
N HIS A 5 49.62 -14.57 -4.93
CA HIS A 5 48.30 -14.79 -5.54
C HIS A 5 47.25 -14.17 -4.64
N ASN A 6 46.59 -13.15 -5.16
CA ASN A 6 45.42 -12.49 -4.60
C ASN A 6 44.16 -13.18 -5.19
N PRO A 7 43.24 -13.74 -4.41
CA PRO A 7 42.02 -14.28 -4.96
C PRO A 7 40.96 -13.15 -5.08
N THR A 8 40.61 -12.82 -6.31
CA THR A 8 39.45 -11.99 -6.65
C THR A 8 38.17 -12.71 -6.27
N SER A 9 37.48 -12.21 -5.25
CA SER A 9 36.13 -12.65 -4.88
C SER A 9 35.11 -12.16 -5.91
N GLY A 10 34.71 -13.00 -6.83
CA GLY A 10 33.54 -12.84 -7.65
C GLY A 10 32.29 -13.11 -6.80
N ALA A 11 31.59 -12.07 -6.38
CA ALA A 11 30.26 -12.21 -5.84
C ALA A 11 29.31 -12.60 -6.98
N GLY A 12 29.00 -13.90 -7.07
CA GLY A 12 28.00 -14.42 -8.00
C GLY A 12 26.62 -13.87 -7.62
N SER A 13 25.96 -13.20 -8.56
CA SER A 13 24.54 -12.87 -8.49
C SER A 13 23.75 -14.18 -8.38
N LYS A 14 23.33 -14.54 -7.18
CA LYS A 14 22.37 -15.63 -6.98
C LYS A 14 21.03 -15.19 -7.58
N ASP A 15 20.46 -16.08 -8.36
CA ASP A 15 19.21 -15.91 -9.12
C ASP A 15 18.05 -15.59 -8.17
N LEU A 16 17.62 -14.32 -8.11
CA LEU A 16 16.46 -13.85 -7.34
C LEU A 16 15.15 -14.57 -7.73
N SER A 17 15.12 -15.17 -8.93
CA SER A 17 13.95 -15.93 -9.43
C SER A 17 13.73 -17.24 -8.69
N ALA A 18 14.78 -17.89 -8.20
CA ALA A 18 14.70 -19.23 -7.60
C ALA A 18 14.20 -19.23 -6.15
N SER A 19 14.28 -18.10 -5.42
CA SER A 19 13.83 -18.01 -4.01
C SER A 19 12.33 -17.76 -3.85
N MET A 20 11.60 -17.47 -4.94
CA MET A 20 10.18 -17.11 -4.90
C MET A 20 9.23 -18.26 -5.29
N ASP A 21 9.73 -19.44 -5.67
CA ASP A 21 8.93 -20.61 -6.05
C ASP A 21 8.86 -21.71 -4.96
N GLY A 22 8.59 -21.31 -3.72
CA GLY A 22 8.31 -22.24 -2.61
C GLY A 22 6.89 -22.80 -2.72
N GLY A 23 6.74 -24.11 -2.99
CA GLY A 23 5.46 -24.80 -3.15
C GLY A 23 4.69 -24.98 -1.85
N SER A 24 3.81 -24.04 -1.50
CA SER A 24 2.68 -24.19 -0.58
C SER A 24 1.38 -23.91 -1.32
N GLY A 25 0.25 -24.46 -0.87
CA GLY A 25 -1.04 -24.36 -1.58
C GLY A 25 -1.48 -22.91 -1.81
N ALA A 26 -2.28 -22.68 -2.84
CA ALA A 26 -2.70 -21.35 -3.28
C ALA A 26 -3.37 -20.50 -2.19
N TYR A 27 -3.90 -21.11 -1.13
CA TYR A 27 -4.55 -20.44 0.00
C TYR A 27 -3.57 -19.90 1.06
N ASP A 28 -2.36 -20.48 1.18
CA ASP A 28 -1.38 -20.07 2.20
C ASP A 28 -0.70 -18.71 1.88
N ARG A 29 -1.04 -18.10 0.75
CA ARG A 29 -0.39 -16.88 0.23
C ARG A 29 -1.36 -15.74 -0.05
N LEU A 30 -2.64 -15.90 0.31
CA LEU A 30 -3.65 -14.89 0.02
C LEU A 30 -3.42 -13.63 0.86
N VAL A 31 -3.39 -12.47 0.20
CA VAL A 31 -3.44 -11.17 0.87
C VAL A 31 -4.85 -10.60 0.72
N VAL A 32 -5.53 -10.40 1.84
CA VAL A 32 -6.85 -9.76 1.87
C VAL A 32 -6.68 -8.28 2.14
N CYS A 33 -7.09 -7.43 1.20
CA CYS A 33 -7.04 -5.99 1.30
C CYS A 33 -8.42 -5.43 1.64
N PHE A 34 -8.52 -4.68 2.73
CA PHE A 34 -9.78 -4.11 3.23
C PHE A 34 -9.76 -2.58 3.13
N GLY A 35 -10.81 -1.99 2.59
CA GLY A 35 -11.00 -0.55 2.63
C GLY A 35 -11.78 0.02 1.46
N GLU A 36 -11.42 1.24 1.09
CA GLU A 36 -12.07 1.99 0.03
C GLU A 36 -11.59 1.63 -1.37
N MET A 37 -12.48 1.76 -2.33
CA MET A 37 -12.20 1.89 -3.75
C MET A 37 -13.08 2.99 -4.33
N LEU A 38 -12.48 3.89 -5.10
CA LEU A 38 -13.12 5.12 -5.56
C LEU A 38 -12.62 5.51 -6.96
N ILE A 39 -13.17 6.60 -7.49
CA ILE A 39 -12.68 7.19 -8.73
C ILE A 39 -12.12 8.58 -8.42
N ASP A 40 -10.87 8.79 -8.80
CA ASP A 40 -10.24 10.10 -8.86
C ASP A 40 -10.55 10.76 -10.21
N PHE A 41 -11.01 12.00 -10.19
CA PHE A 41 -11.17 12.86 -11.34
C PHE A 41 -10.06 13.92 -11.34
N VAL A 42 -9.16 13.82 -12.31
CA VAL A 42 -8.01 14.71 -12.46
C VAL A 42 -8.21 15.59 -13.67
N PRO A 43 -8.01 16.94 -13.59
CA PRO A 43 -8.14 17.82 -14.74
C PRO A 43 -7.25 17.38 -15.92
N THR A 44 -7.76 17.52 -17.13
CA THR A 44 -7.00 17.24 -18.36
C THR A 44 -5.95 18.31 -18.64
N VAL A 45 -6.07 19.47 -17.99
CA VAL A 45 -5.13 20.60 -18.05
C VAL A 45 -4.53 20.79 -16.67
N GLY A 46 -3.21 20.84 -16.57
CA GLY A 46 -2.52 21.07 -15.29
C GLY A 46 -2.48 22.54 -14.88
N GLY A 47 -2.33 22.79 -13.59
CA GLY A 47 -2.16 24.14 -13.03
C GLY A 47 -3.45 24.96 -12.90
N VAL A 48 -4.61 24.36 -13.12
CA VAL A 48 -5.93 25.01 -12.98
C VAL A 48 -6.63 24.58 -11.70
N SER A 49 -7.54 25.40 -11.19
CA SER A 49 -8.45 25.01 -10.13
C SER A 49 -9.49 23.98 -10.60
N LEU A 50 -10.18 23.33 -9.68
CA LEU A 50 -11.27 22.42 -10.04
C LEU A 50 -12.39 23.12 -10.80
N ALA A 51 -12.68 24.39 -10.45
CA ALA A 51 -13.72 25.19 -11.11
C ALA A 51 -13.36 25.61 -12.54
N GLU A 52 -12.08 25.80 -12.81
CA GLU A 52 -11.57 26.25 -14.13
C GLU A 52 -11.27 25.08 -15.07
N ALA A 53 -11.24 23.84 -14.56
CA ALA A 53 -10.93 22.66 -15.34
C ALA A 53 -11.97 22.42 -16.45
N PRO A 54 -11.56 22.43 -17.74
CA PRO A 54 -12.50 22.25 -18.85
C PRO A 54 -13.03 20.83 -18.98
N ALA A 55 -12.26 19.85 -18.48
CA ALA A 55 -12.61 18.43 -18.47
C ALA A 55 -11.77 17.67 -17.45
N PHE A 56 -12.25 16.47 -17.07
CA PHE A 56 -11.57 15.58 -16.14
C PHE A 56 -11.35 14.20 -16.75
N LYS A 57 -10.21 13.62 -16.46
CA LYS A 57 -9.92 12.20 -16.70
C LYS A 57 -10.21 11.42 -15.43
N LYS A 58 -11.03 10.37 -15.53
CA LYS A 58 -11.28 9.45 -14.41
C LYS A 58 -10.12 8.46 -14.27
N ALA A 59 -9.72 8.19 -13.04
CA ALA A 59 -8.72 7.19 -12.67
C ALA A 59 -9.26 6.34 -11.51
N PRO A 60 -9.25 4.99 -11.61
CA PRO A 60 -9.59 4.14 -10.49
C PRO A 60 -8.52 4.27 -9.41
N GLY A 61 -8.94 4.37 -8.15
CA GLY A 61 -8.09 4.57 -6.99
C GLY A 61 -8.66 3.90 -5.74
N GLY A 62 -8.08 4.25 -4.60
CA GLY A 62 -8.30 3.61 -3.30
C GLY A 62 -7.10 2.76 -2.93
N ALA A 63 -6.41 3.14 -1.84
CA ALA A 63 -5.13 2.54 -1.51
C ALA A 63 -5.19 1.00 -1.33
N PRO A 64 -6.14 0.43 -0.57
CA PRO A 64 -6.23 -1.03 -0.43
C PRO A 64 -6.55 -1.75 -1.75
N ALA A 65 -7.35 -1.13 -2.63
CA ALA A 65 -7.64 -1.68 -3.95
C ALA A 65 -6.41 -1.65 -4.87
N ASN A 66 -5.63 -0.55 -4.82
CA ASN A 66 -4.36 -0.45 -5.53
C ASN A 66 -3.38 -1.53 -5.08
N VAL A 67 -3.29 -1.79 -3.76
CA VAL A 67 -2.44 -2.85 -3.20
C VAL A 67 -2.89 -4.22 -3.68
N ALA A 68 -4.19 -4.52 -3.67
CA ALA A 68 -4.72 -5.80 -4.15
C ALA A 68 -4.38 -6.05 -5.62
N VAL A 69 -4.60 -5.03 -6.48
CA VAL A 69 -4.24 -5.12 -7.91
C VAL A 69 -2.73 -5.27 -8.10
N GLY A 70 -1.93 -4.50 -7.34
CA GLY A 70 -0.47 -4.57 -7.41
C GLY A 70 0.06 -5.97 -7.08
N ILE A 71 -0.43 -6.60 -6.00
CA ILE A 71 -0.05 -7.97 -5.62
C ILE A 71 -0.38 -8.96 -6.75
N SER A 72 -1.58 -8.87 -7.31
CA SER A 72 -2.00 -9.75 -8.40
C SER A 72 -1.12 -9.58 -9.65
N ARG A 73 -0.78 -8.34 -10.05
CA ARG A 73 0.14 -8.07 -11.17
C ARG A 73 1.56 -8.56 -10.93
N LEU A 74 1.97 -8.65 -9.68
CA LEU A 74 3.26 -9.23 -9.27
C LEU A 74 3.21 -10.78 -9.22
N GLY A 75 2.09 -11.39 -9.58
CA GLY A 75 1.91 -12.85 -9.61
C GLY A 75 1.49 -13.47 -8.28
N GLY A 76 1.12 -12.65 -7.28
CA GLY A 76 0.58 -13.09 -6.01
C GLY A 76 -0.94 -13.30 -6.04
N SER A 77 -1.50 -13.83 -4.95
CA SER A 77 -2.93 -13.98 -4.75
C SER A 77 -3.47 -12.86 -3.85
N SER A 78 -4.49 -12.16 -4.30
CA SER A 78 -5.12 -11.09 -3.53
C SER A 78 -6.64 -11.12 -3.60
N ALA A 79 -7.27 -10.63 -2.55
CA ALA A 79 -8.71 -10.40 -2.47
C ALA A 79 -8.99 -8.97 -2.00
N PHE A 80 -10.12 -8.42 -2.40
CA PHE A 80 -10.57 -7.11 -1.96
C PHE A 80 -11.87 -7.20 -1.17
N VAL A 81 -11.89 -6.60 0.01
CA VAL A 81 -13.08 -6.46 0.88
C VAL A 81 -13.43 -4.99 0.99
N GLY A 82 -14.60 -4.62 0.49
CA GLY A 82 -15.07 -3.25 0.49
C GLY A 82 -16.47 -3.14 -0.08
N LYS A 83 -17.02 -1.92 -0.12
CA LYS A 83 -18.36 -1.67 -0.61
C LYS A 83 -18.37 -0.59 -1.67
N LEU A 84 -19.09 -0.84 -2.76
CA LEU A 84 -19.25 0.04 -3.92
C LEU A 84 -20.71 0.43 -4.04
N GLY A 85 -21.01 1.50 -4.76
CA GLY A 85 -22.40 1.81 -5.12
C GLY A 85 -22.95 0.79 -6.11
N ASP A 86 -24.24 0.50 -6.00
CA ASP A 86 -25.00 -0.21 -7.03
C ASP A 86 -25.26 0.76 -8.20
N ASP A 87 -24.18 1.11 -8.90
CA ASP A 87 -24.12 2.07 -9.99
C ASP A 87 -23.04 1.72 -11.02
N GLU A 88 -23.06 2.41 -12.18
CA GLU A 88 -22.13 2.16 -13.28
C GLU A 88 -20.65 2.30 -12.88
N PHE A 89 -20.35 3.19 -11.93
CA PHE A 89 -18.98 3.34 -11.44
C PHE A 89 -18.57 2.19 -10.53
N GLY A 90 -19.46 1.73 -9.66
CA GLY A 90 -19.22 0.55 -8.82
C GLY A 90 -18.98 -0.71 -9.64
N TYR A 91 -19.79 -0.94 -10.68
CA TYR A 91 -19.59 -2.06 -11.60
C TYR A 91 -18.28 -1.95 -12.38
N MET A 92 -17.94 -0.75 -12.86
CA MET A 92 -16.66 -0.51 -13.53
C MET A 92 -15.47 -0.84 -12.61
N LEU A 93 -15.50 -0.38 -11.36
CA LEU A 93 -14.43 -0.63 -10.39
C LEU A 93 -14.30 -2.13 -10.07
N ALA A 94 -15.42 -2.82 -9.83
CA ALA A 94 -15.41 -4.27 -9.60
C ALA A 94 -14.88 -5.06 -10.82
N ASN A 95 -15.19 -4.61 -12.04
CA ASN A 95 -14.64 -5.22 -13.25
C ASN A 95 -13.13 -5.02 -13.37
N ILE A 96 -12.62 -3.84 -13.03
CA ILE A 96 -11.16 -3.59 -12.98
C ILE A 96 -10.46 -4.54 -12.02
N LEU A 97 -11.03 -4.81 -10.84
CA LEU A 97 -10.47 -5.82 -9.92
C LEU A 97 -10.45 -7.20 -10.56
N LYS A 98 -11.56 -7.64 -11.16
CA LYS A 98 -11.67 -8.95 -11.84
C LYS A 98 -10.71 -9.09 -13.01
N GLU A 99 -10.59 -8.08 -13.86
CA GLU A 99 -9.65 -8.03 -14.99
C GLU A 99 -8.19 -8.15 -14.56
N ASN A 100 -7.89 -7.71 -13.32
CA ASN A 100 -6.58 -7.87 -12.69
C ASN A 100 -6.48 -9.13 -11.82
N ASN A 101 -7.39 -10.09 -11.93
CA ASN A 101 -7.39 -11.35 -11.17
C ASN A 101 -7.43 -11.20 -9.65
N VAL A 102 -8.01 -10.11 -9.13
CA VAL A 102 -8.29 -9.94 -7.70
C VAL A 102 -9.58 -10.67 -7.35
N ASP A 103 -9.59 -11.46 -6.29
CA ASP A 103 -10.83 -12.07 -5.78
C ASP A 103 -11.77 -10.98 -5.26
N THR A 104 -12.95 -10.90 -5.85
CA THR A 104 -13.99 -9.91 -5.56
C THR A 104 -15.14 -10.47 -4.73
N SER A 105 -15.03 -11.68 -4.19
CA SER A 105 -16.09 -12.30 -3.38
C SER A 105 -16.40 -11.49 -2.10
N GLY A 106 -15.45 -10.69 -1.62
CA GLY A 106 -15.60 -9.75 -0.52
C GLY A 106 -16.23 -8.39 -0.88
N VAL A 107 -16.50 -8.13 -2.17
CA VAL A 107 -17.11 -6.87 -2.61
C VAL A 107 -18.62 -6.89 -2.33
N ARG A 108 -19.13 -5.78 -1.79
CA ARG A 108 -20.57 -5.55 -1.57
C ARG A 108 -21.05 -4.35 -2.37
N TYR A 109 -22.34 -4.28 -2.61
CA TYR A 109 -22.99 -3.15 -3.31
C TYR A 109 -24.02 -2.49 -2.42
N ASP A 110 -24.04 -1.15 -2.42
CA ASP A 110 -25.03 -0.36 -1.71
C ASP A 110 -26.08 0.18 -2.69
N SER A 111 -27.36 -0.11 -2.44
CA SER A 111 -28.45 0.31 -3.33
C SER A 111 -28.87 1.77 -3.15
N THR A 112 -28.38 2.44 -2.09
CA THR A 112 -28.79 3.81 -1.74
C THR A 112 -27.67 4.81 -1.87
N ALA A 113 -26.48 4.47 -1.38
CA ALA A 113 -25.30 5.31 -1.49
C ALA A 113 -24.55 5.06 -2.79
N ARG A 114 -23.93 6.10 -3.33
CA ARG A 114 -23.18 6.05 -4.58
C ARG A 114 -21.73 5.66 -4.35
N THR A 115 -21.09 5.19 -5.41
CA THR A 115 -19.63 4.99 -5.44
C THR A 115 -18.91 6.29 -5.12
N ALA A 116 -17.88 6.23 -4.28
CA ALA A 116 -17.09 7.39 -3.87
C ALA A 116 -16.38 8.02 -5.05
N LEU A 117 -16.42 9.36 -5.13
CA LEU A 117 -15.68 10.14 -6.12
C LEU A 117 -14.80 11.17 -5.41
N ALA A 118 -13.62 11.38 -5.93
CA ALA A 118 -12.72 12.44 -5.53
C ALA A 118 -12.30 13.27 -6.74
N PHE A 119 -12.35 14.58 -6.63
CA PHE A 119 -11.78 15.50 -7.62
C PHE A 119 -10.52 16.07 -7.03
N VAL A 120 -9.41 15.98 -7.75
CA VAL A 120 -8.08 16.36 -7.25
C VAL A 120 -7.34 17.13 -8.31
N THR A 121 -6.82 18.30 -7.96
CA THR A 121 -5.93 19.08 -8.83
C THR A 121 -4.72 19.58 -8.07
N LEU A 122 -3.64 19.82 -8.80
CA LEU A 122 -2.48 20.58 -8.36
C LEU A 122 -2.50 21.92 -9.11
N ARG A 123 -2.75 23.01 -8.40
CA ARG A 123 -2.80 24.37 -8.95
C ARG A 123 -1.41 24.87 -9.34
N ALA A 124 -1.37 25.95 -10.11
CA ALA A 124 -0.11 26.56 -10.55
C ALA A 124 0.76 27.10 -9.41
N ASP A 125 0.13 27.47 -8.28
CA ASP A 125 0.80 27.90 -7.05
C ASP A 125 1.36 26.74 -6.21
N GLY A 126 1.13 25.51 -6.63
CA GLY A 126 1.55 24.28 -5.93
C GLY A 126 0.55 23.79 -4.88
N GLU A 127 -0.55 24.50 -4.65
CA GLU A 127 -1.61 24.04 -3.75
C GLU A 127 -2.40 22.89 -4.36
N ARG A 128 -2.74 21.90 -3.53
CA ARG A 128 -3.65 20.81 -3.88
C ARG A 128 -5.07 21.19 -3.49
N GLU A 129 -5.99 21.05 -4.42
CA GLU A 129 -7.42 21.24 -4.19
C GLU A 129 -8.12 19.90 -4.29
N PHE A 130 -9.01 19.63 -3.32
CA PHE A 130 -9.76 18.37 -3.23
C PHE A 130 -11.25 18.66 -3.09
N LEU A 131 -12.07 17.84 -3.77
CA LEU A 131 -13.51 17.83 -3.59
C LEU A 131 -13.98 16.37 -3.53
N PHE A 132 -14.49 15.96 -2.38
CA PHE A 132 -14.91 14.59 -2.14
C PHE A 132 -16.44 14.47 -2.14
N PHE A 133 -16.95 13.50 -2.90
CA PHE A 133 -18.36 13.10 -2.88
C PHE A 133 -18.48 11.83 -2.02
N ARG A 134 -18.50 12.03 -0.69
CA ARG A 134 -18.52 10.99 0.35
C ARG A 134 -19.40 11.41 1.54
N HIS A 135 -20.73 11.70 1.31
CA HIS A 135 -21.63 12.19 2.34
C HIS A 135 -23.00 11.46 2.40
N PRO A 136 -23.07 10.17 2.78
CA PRO A 136 -22.04 9.13 2.72
C PRO A 136 -21.86 8.58 1.30
N SER A 137 -20.69 8.00 1.02
CA SER A 137 -20.50 7.11 -0.11
C SER A 137 -20.59 5.65 0.33
N ALA A 138 -20.75 4.73 -0.61
CA ALA A 138 -20.98 3.32 -0.34
C ALA A 138 -19.86 2.68 0.53
N ASP A 139 -18.59 3.03 0.28
CA ASP A 139 -17.44 2.53 1.02
C ASP A 139 -17.46 2.85 2.51
N MET A 140 -18.17 3.93 2.92
CA MET A 140 -18.34 4.31 4.32
C MET A 140 -19.43 3.48 5.04
N LEU A 141 -20.26 2.74 4.30
CA LEU A 141 -21.45 2.06 4.79
C LEU A 141 -21.30 0.53 4.86
N LEU A 142 -20.09 0.00 4.72
CA LEU A 142 -19.86 -1.43 4.91
C LEU A 142 -20.13 -1.79 6.38
N CYS A 143 -21.01 -2.77 6.60
CA CYS A 143 -21.40 -3.27 7.92
C CYS A 143 -20.72 -4.62 8.20
N GLU A 144 -20.53 -4.94 9.47
CA GLU A 144 -19.94 -6.23 9.91
C GLU A 144 -20.74 -7.44 9.39
N SER A 145 -22.06 -7.33 9.33
CA SER A 145 -22.92 -8.39 8.81
C SER A 145 -22.72 -8.73 7.33
N GLU A 146 -22.07 -7.83 6.58
CA GLU A 146 -21.77 -7.99 5.15
C GLU A 146 -20.40 -8.60 4.88
N LEU A 147 -19.56 -8.75 5.92
CA LEU A 147 -18.21 -9.31 5.78
C LEU A 147 -18.26 -10.77 5.34
N ASP A 148 -17.46 -11.12 4.35
CA ASP A 148 -17.15 -12.51 4.05
C ASP A 148 -16.11 -13.01 5.06
N LYS A 149 -16.62 -13.59 6.16
CA LYS A 149 -15.79 -14.09 7.27
C LYS A 149 -14.88 -15.25 6.83
N ASN A 150 -15.29 -16.03 5.83
CA ASN A 150 -14.49 -17.15 5.35
C ASN A 150 -13.32 -16.64 4.50
N LEU A 151 -13.55 -15.65 3.64
CA LEU A 151 -12.51 -15.01 2.86
C LEU A 151 -11.44 -14.37 3.77
N ILE A 152 -11.85 -13.63 4.81
CA ILE A 152 -10.93 -12.99 5.75
C ILE A 152 -10.07 -14.03 6.46
N LYS A 153 -10.66 -15.15 6.90
CA LYS A 153 -9.95 -16.25 7.59
C LYS A 153 -8.92 -16.98 6.72
N GLN A 154 -9.06 -16.93 5.40
CA GLN A 154 -8.13 -17.55 4.46
C GLN A 154 -6.89 -16.70 4.19
N GLY A 155 -6.91 -15.40 4.57
CA GLY A 155 -5.79 -14.51 4.35
C GLY A 155 -4.56 -14.89 5.20
N SER A 156 -3.41 -14.99 4.57
CA SER A 156 -2.12 -15.06 5.28
C SER A 156 -1.67 -13.68 5.78
N ILE A 157 -2.09 -12.64 5.08
CA ILE A 157 -1.92 -11.23 5.43
C ILE A 157 -3.26 -10.52 5.26
N PHE A 158 -3.61 -9.68 6.23
CA PHE A 158 -4.75 -8.77 6.16
C PHE A 158 -4.23 -7.34 6.14
N HIS A 159 -4.43 -6.66 5.01
CA HIS A 159 -3.92 -5.31 4.76
C HIS A 159 -5.05 -4.28 4.79
N TYR A 160 -4.82 -3.13 5.43
CA TYR A 160 -5.81 -2.07 5.60
C TYR A 160 -5.18 -0.69 5.75
N GLY A 161 -5.97 0.35 5.49
CA GLY A 161 -5.62 1.75 5.68
C GLY A 161 -6.39 2.41 6.82
N SER A 162 -6.36 3.74 6.87
CA SER A 162 -7.02 4.53 7.92
C SER A 162 -8.35 5.16 7.50
N ILE A 163 -8.68 5.22 6.21
CA ILE A 163 -9.89 5.92 5.73
C ILE A 163 -11.17 5.30 6.29
N SER A 164 -11.23 3.98 6.43
CA SER A 164 -12.37 3.28 7.01
C SER A 164 -12.56 3.54 8.52
N LEU A 165 -11.60 4.13 9.21
CA LEU A 165 -11.71 4.52 10.63
C LEU A 165 -12.45 5.85 10.86
N ILE A 166 -12.71 6.62 9.80
CA ILE A 166 -13.23 7.99 9.90
C ILE A 166 -14.67 8.02 10.41
N ALA A 167 -15.51 7.07 9.99
CA ALA A 167 -16.94 7.09 10.30
C ALA A 167 -17.53 5.69 10.52
N GLU A 168 -18.59 5.64 11.32
CA GLU A 168 -19.43 4.43 11.45
C GLU A 168 -20.36 4.29 10.23
N PRO A 169 -20.75 3.05 9.87
CA PRO A 169 -20.43 1.76 10.51
C PRO A 169 -19.08 1.15 10.08
N CYS A 170 -18.39 1.76 9.12
CA CYS A 170 -17.19 1.18 8.53
C CYS A 170 -16.04 1.03 9.54
N ARG A 171 -15.93 1.96 10.51
CA ARG A 171 -14.93 1.86 11.60
C ARG A 171 -15.10 0.58 12.41
N SER A 172 -16.29 0.33 12.95
CA SER A 172 -16.57 -0.89 13.71
C SER A 172 -16.37 -2.14 12.86
N THR A 173 -16.74 -2.08 11.58
CA THR A 173 -16.56 -3.16 10.60
C THR A 173 -15.08 -3.48 10.35
N GLN A 174 -14.23 -2.46 10.20
CA GLN A 174 -12.78 -2.65 10.08
C GLN A 174 -12.20 -3.32 11.32
N LEU A 175 -12.57 -2.86 12.52
CA LEU A 175 -12.11 -3.46 13.78
C LEU A 175 -12.52 -4.93 13.90
N ALA A 176 -13.76 -5.26 13.53
CA ALA A 176 -14.24 -6.64 13.53
C ALA A 176 -13.49 -7.52 12.51
N ALA A 177 -13.21 -6.99 11.31
CA ALA A 177 -12.44 -7.69 10.29
C ALA A 177 -10.99 -7.94 10.73
N MET A 178 -10.34 -6.93 11.33
CA MET A 178 -8.98 -7.05 11.89
C MET A 178 -8.91 -8.12 12.99
N ASN A 179 -9.86 -8.12 13.92
CA ASN A 179 -9.91 -9.12 14.98
C ASN A 179 -10.09 -10.52 14.40
N LEU A 180 -10.98 -10.70 13.44
CA LEU A 180 -11.21 -11.98 12.78
C LEU A 180 -9.97 -12.50 12.05
N ALA A 181 -9.25 -11.63 11.34
CA ALA A 181 -8.01 -11.95 10.66
C ALA A 181 -6.92 -12.36 11.68
N LYS A 182 -6.77 -11.59 12.75
CA LYS A 182 -5.81 -11.87 13.84
C LYS A 182 -6.07 -13.21 14.52
N GLU A 183 -7.32 -13.49 14.89
CA GLU A 183 -7.73 -14.78 15.50
C GLU A 183 -7.48 -15.98 14.56
N SER A 184 -7.48 -15.73 13.24
CA SER A 184 -7.20 -16.77 12.23
C SER A 184 -5.70 -16.92 11.92
N GLY A 185 -4.82 -16.14 12.58
CA GLY A 185 -3.37 -16.22 12.41
C GLY A 185 -2.81 -15.37 11.27
N SER A 186 -3.60 -14.51 10.65
CA SER A 186 -3.14 -13.58 9.62
C SER A 186 -2.17 -12.56 10.21
N ILE A 187 -1.17 -12.15 9.41
CA ILE A 187 -0.34 -10.99 9.70
C ILE A 187 -1.16 -9.72 9.41
N LEU A 188 -1.24 -8.80 10.37
CA LEU A 188 -1.91 -7.52 10.19
C LEU A 188 -0.94 -6.49 9.61
N SER A 189 -1.24 -5.99 8.39
CA SER A 189 -0.44 -4.98 7.67
C SER A 189 -1.21 -3.67 7.58
N TYR A 190 -0.62 -2.60 8.10
CA TYR A 190 -1.21 -1.28 8.18
C TYR A 190 -0.40 -0.25 7.39
N ASP A 191 -1.07 0.47 6.49
CA ASP A 191 -0.58 1.71 5.88
C ASP A 191 -1.59 2.82 6.22
N PRO A 192 -1.28 3.74 7.15
CA PRO A 192 -2.19 4.84 7.48
C PRO A 192 -2.65 5.62 6.26
N ASN A 193 -1.75 5.85 5.34
CA ASN A 193 -2.01 6.54 4.08
C ASN A 193 -2.87 7.79 4.28
N LEU A 194 -2.38 8.69 5.14
CA LEU A 194 -3.09 9.86 5.64
C LEU A 194 -3.70 10.70 4.51
N ARG A 195 -4.99 10.94 4.63
CA ARG A 195 -5.76 11.88 3.79
C ARG A 195 -6.44 12.90 4.69
N LEU A 196 -5.64 13.82 5.22
CA LEU A 196 -6.09 14.82 6.21
C LEU A 196 -7.40 15.53 5.83
N PRO A 197 -7.65 15.92 4.56
CA PRO A 197 -8.92 16.56 4.18
C PRO A 197 -10.19 15.69 4.36
N LEU A 198 -10.04 14.39 4.61
CA LEU A 198 -11.18 13.50 4.91
C LEU A 198 -11.50 13.40 6.41
N TRP A 199 -10.60 13.85 7.26
CA TRP A 199 -10.76 13.80 8.71
C TRP A 199 -11.39 15.09 9.24
N PRO A 200 -12.15 15.02 10.35
CA PRO A 200 -12.77 16.22 10.96
C PRO A 200 -11.74 17.25 11.45
N SER A 201 -10.59 16.80 11.92
CA SER A 201 -9.46 17.63 12.36
C SER A 201 -8.15 16.84 12.34
N GLU A 202 -7.01 17.53 12.51
CA GLU A 202 -5.69 16.91 12.65
C GLU A 202 -5.61 16.00 13.89
N GLU A 203 -6.19 16.42 14.99
CA GLU A 203 -6.24 15.65 16.24
C GLU A 203 -7.05 14.36 16.02
N ALA A 204 -8.24 14.46 15.42
CA ALA A 204 -9.08 13.30 15.12
C ALA A 204 -8.38 12.32 14.17
N ALA A 205 -7.60 12.83 13.20
CA ALA A 205 -6.80 12.00 12.31
C ALA A 205 -5.70 11.26 13.07
N ARG A 206 -4.94 11.96 13.90
CA ARG A 206 -3.86 11.37 14.71
C ARG A 206 -4.40 10.34 15.68
N GLU A 207 -5.43 10.68 16.45
CA GLU A 207 -6.08 9.77 17.39
C GLU A 207 -6.66 8.53 16.67
N GLY A 208 -7.37 8.74 15.57
CA GLY A 208 -7.96 7.65 14.78
C GLY A 208 -6.90 6.70 14.22
N ILE A 209 -5.83 7.22 13.63
CA ILE A 209 -4.72 6.43 13.10
C ILE A 209 -4.02 5.66 14.22
N MET A 210 -3.71 6.32 15.33
CA MET A 210 -3.00 5.70 16.45
C MET A 210 -3.88 4.72 17.25
N SER A 211 -5.20 4.77 17.14
CA SER A 211 -6.13 3.91 17.89
C SER A 211 -6.01 2.42 17.61
N ILE A 212 -5.44 2.06 16.46
CA ILE A 212 -5.22 0.65 16.04
C ILE A 212 -3.74 0.33 15.80
N TRP A 213 -2.84 1.28 16.11
CA TRP A 213 -1.41 1.20 15.81
C TRP A 213 -0.75 -0.05 16.41
N ASP A 214 -1.00 -0.31 17.68
CA ASP A 214 -0.42 -1.41 18.46
C ASP A 214 -0.98 -2.80 18.10
N GLN A 215 -1.98 -2.86 17.23
CA GLN A 215 -2.56 -4.12 16.74
C GLN A 215 -1.85 -4.65 15.50
N ALA A 216 -1.12 -3.80 14.78
CA ALA A 216 -0.46 -4.18 13.54
C ALA A 216 0.84 -4.95 13.77
N ASP A 217 1.11 -5.92 12.91
CA ASP A 217 2.39 -6.65 12.84
C ASP A 217 3.39 -5.95 11.92
N ILE A 218 2.88 -5.32 10.87
CA ILE A 218 3.66 -4.60 9.87
C ILE A 218 3.02 -3.22 9.70
N ILE A 219 3.85 -2.18 9.76
CA ILE A 219 3.41 -0.81 9.48
C ILE A 219 4.32 -0.21 8.42
N LYS A 220 3.72 0.43 7.42
CA LYS A 220 4.45 1.30 6.49
C LYS A 220 3.93 2.71 6.65
N VAL A 221 4.84 3.67 6.78
CA VAL A 221 4.57 5.12 6.79
C VAL A 221 5.50 5.84 5.83
N SER A 222 5.14 7.05 5.45
CA SER A 222 6.05 7.99 4.78
C SER A 222 6.77 8.88 5.81
N ASP A 223 7.84 9.53 5.39
CA ASP A 223 8.55 10.55 6.18
C ASP A 223 7.61 11.71 6.59
N ASP A 224 6.75 12.18 5.70
CA ASP A 224 5.74 13.21 6.02
C ASP A 224 4.75 12.74 7.09
N GLU A 225 4.30 11.48 7.03
CA GLU A 225 3.39 10.90 8.03
C GLU A 225 4.04 10.78 9.40
N ILE A 226 5.35 10.49 9.49
CA ILE A 226 6.06 10.49 10.78
C ILE A 226 5.97 11.86 11.43
N THR A 227 6.31 12.92 10.72
CA THR A 227 6.22 14.30 11.25
C THR A 227 4.81 14.60 11.77
N PHE A 228 3.78 14.22 11.02
CA PHE A 228 2.39 14.39 11.44
C PHE A 228 2.05 13.57 12.70
N LEU A 229 2.35 12.28 12.71
CA LEU A 229 1.97 11.36 13.79
C LEU A 229 2.70 11.65 15.11
N THR A 230 3.93 12.15 15.02
CA THR A 230 4.75 12.49 16.21
C THR A 230 4.52 13.90 16.74
N GLY A 231 3.71 14.71 16.04
CA GLY A 231 3.41 16.08 16.44
C GLY A 231 4.50 17.08 16.09
N GLY A 232 5.26 16.82 15.01
CA GLY A 232 6.27 17.75 14.46
C GLY A 232 7.72 17.34 14.73
N ASP A 233 7.98 16.14 15.25
CA ASP A 233 9.35 15.67 15.45
C ASP A 233 10.08 15.40 14.13
N ASP A 234 11.41 15.41 14.21
CA ASP A 234 12.26 15.13 13.04
C ASP A 234 12.11 13.68 12.57
N HIS A 235 11.49 13.52 11.42
CA HIS A 235 11.33 12.22 10.78
C HIS A 235 12.64 11.51 10.42
N ASN A 236 13.78 12.25 10.37
CA ASN A 236 15.09 11.66 10.09
C ASN A 236 15.75 11.07 11.34
N ASP A 237 15.28 11.40 12.54
CA ASP A 237 15.82 10.83 13.78
C ASP A 237 15.26 9.42 14.01
N ASP A 238 16.14 8.42 13.88
CA ASP A 238 15.79 7.02 14.15
C ASP A 238 15.30 6.79 15.59
N ASN A 239 15.73 7.61 16.57
CA ASN A 239 15.26 7.47 17.95
C ASN A 239 13.80 7.88 18.08
N VAL A 240 13.40 8.97 17.41
CA VAL A 240 11.98 9.37 17.33
C VAL A 240 11.12 8.24 16.79
N VAL A 241 11.55 7.61 15.68
CA VAL A 241 10.84 6.49 15.04
C VAL A 241 10.72 5.30 16.00
N LEU A 242 11.82 4.91 16.65
CA LEU A 242 11.85 3.77 17.55
C LEU A 242 11.05 4.01 18.84
N GLU A 243 11.17 5.16 19.46
CA GLU A 243 10.53 5.46 20.75
C GLU A 243 9.03 5.74 20.60
N LYS A 244 8.60 6.39 19.51
CA LYS A 244 7.21 6.83 19.36
C LYS A 244 6.36 5.94 18.48
N LEU A 245 6.96 5.24 17.52
CA LEU A 245 6.23 4.49 16.50
C LEU A 245 6.48 2.98 16.53
N PHE A 246 7.61 2.50 17.07
CA PHE A 246 7.91 1.07 17.14
C PHE A 246 7.41 0.43 18.44
N HIS A 247 6.22 -0.18 18.41
CA HIS A 247 5.63 -0.84 19.58
C HIS A 247 6.10 -2.30 19.74
N PRO A 248 5.99 -2.91 20.94
CA PRO A 248 6.53 -4.25 21.24
C PRO A 248 5.99 -5.39 20.37
N ASN A 249 4.76 -5.28 19.85
CA ASN A 249 4.14 -6.32 19.02
C ASN A 249 4.54 -6.19 17.54
N LEU A 250 5.12 -5.06 17.14
CA LEU A 250 5.47 -4.80 15.75
C LEU A 250 6.62 -5.71 15.32
N LYS A 251 6.47 -6.34 14.15
CA LYS A 251 7.48 -7.19 13.52
C LYS A 251 8.34 -6.41 12.55
N LEU A 252 7.74 -5.44 11.84
CA LEU A 252 8.39 -4.63 10.83
C LEU A 252 7.75 -3.25 10.73
N LEU A 253 8.55 -2.20 10.89
CA LEU A 253 8.20 -0.82 10.54
C LEU A 253 9.00 -0.41 9.32
N ILE A 254 8.32 0.13 8.32
CA ILE A 254 8.93 0.63 7.10
C ILE A 254 8.61 2.13 6.97
N VAL A 255 9.64 2.92 6.70
CA VAL A 255 9.51 4.35 6.41
C VAL A 255 9.94 4.58 4.96
N THR A 256 9.00 4.97 4.10
CA THR A 256 9.32 5.33 2.72
C THR A 256 9.74 6.78 2.63
N GLU A 257 10.82 7.06 1.87
CA GLU A 257 11.46 8.37 1.73
C GLU A 257 11.49 8.82 0.25
N GLY A 258 10.42 8.50 -0.49
CA GLY A 258 10.30 8.83 -1.91
C GLY A 258 11.46 8.27 -2.74
N SER A 259 12.12 9.12 -3.52
CA SER A 259 13.24 8.71 -4.39
C SER A 259 14.49 8.24 -3.64
N LYS A 260 14.59 8.51 -2.33
CA LYS A 260 15.70 8.05 -1.50
C LYS A 260 15.58 6.55 -1.14
N GLY A 261 14.39 5.97 -1.26
CA GLY A 261 14.10 4.58 -0.93
C GLY A 261 13.35 4.42 0.39
N CYS A 262 13.82 3.54 1.26
CA CYS A 262 13.14 3.29 2.53
C CYS A 262 14.10 2.97 3.67
N ARG A 263 13.65 3.22 4.89
CA ARG A 263 14.22 2.70 6.14
C ARG A 263 13.36 1.54 6.62
N TYR A 264 13.97 0.64 7.36
CA TYR A 264 13.27 -0.47 8.00
C TYR A 264 13.77 -0.70 9.41
N TYR A 265 12.88 -1.15 10.28
CA TYR A 265 13.12 -1.42 11.69
C TYR A 265 12.43 -2.73 12.06
N THR A 266 13.20 -3.64 12.65
CA THR A 266 12.72 -4.88 13.29
C THR A 266 13.18 -4.88 14.74
N LYS A 267 12.93 -5.96 15.47
CA LYS A 267 13.43 -6.11 16.84
C LYS A 267 14.94 -6.38 16.88
N GLU A 268 15.47 -6.99 15.83
CA GLU A 268 16.86 -7.46 15.79
C GLU A 268 17.77 -6.53 14.99
N PHE A 269 17.25 -5.85 13.98
CA PHE A 269 18.06 -5.01 13.08
C PHE A 269 17.27 -3.85 12.50
N LYS A 270 17.98 -2.85 12.05
CA LYS A 270 17.45 -1.70 11.31
C LYS A 270 18.42 -1.28 10.21
N GLY A 271 17.92 -0.63 9.17
CA GLY A 271 18.76 -0.19 8.09
C GLY A 271 18.04 0.65 7.04
N ARG A 272 18.73 0.89 5.92
CA ARG A 272 18.21 1.64 4.77
C ARG A 272 18.40 0.84 3.49
N VAL A 273 17.45 0.94 2.59
CA VAL A 273 17.53 0.39 1.23
C VAL A 273 17.38 1.57 0.27
N PRO A 274 18.35 1.80 -0.64
CA PRO A 274 18.30 2.93 -1.55
C PRO A 274 17.13 2.81 -2.53
N GLY A 275 16.61 3.94 -2.97
CA GLY A 275 15.62 4.01 -4.04
C GLY A 275 16.21 3.65 -5.40
N VAL A 276 15.35 3.24 -6.31
CA VAL A 276 15.71 2.97 -7.70
C VAL A 276 15.43 4.23 -8.54
N LYS A 277 16.44 4.71 -9.24
CA LYS A 277 16.35 5.97 -10.01
C LYS A 277 15.44 5.78 -11.24
N THR A 278 14.43 6.62 -11.36
CA THR A 278 13.54 6.71 -12.51
C THR A 278 13.16 8.18 -12.76
N LYS A 279 12.58 8.47 -13.92
CA LYS A 279 12.03 9.81 -14.21
C LYS A 279 10.56 9.84 -13.78
N ALA A 280 10.28 10.54 -12.69
CA ALA A 280 8.91 10.67 -12.19
C ALA A 280 8.04 11.53 -13.13
N VAL A 281 6.83 11.06 -13.38
CA VAL A 281 5.75 11.71 -14.12
C VAL A 281 4.57 12.01 -13.19
N ASP A 282 4.21 11.02 -12.34
CA ASP A 282 3.10 11.10 -11.38
C ASP A 282 3.42 10.19 -10.19
N THR A 283 3.32 10.70 -8.98
CA THR A 283 3.63 9.94 -7.75
C THR A 283 2.43 9.18 -7.17
N THR A 284 1.27 9.27 -7.82
CA THR A 284 0.05 8.60 -7.38
C THR A 284 0.22 7.08 -7.39
N GLY A 285 -0.09 6.43 -6.26
CA GLY A 285 0.00 4.98 -6.11
C GLY A 285 1.40 4.40 -5.91
N ALA A 286 2.45 5.22 -5.84
CA ALA A 286 3.82 4.74 -5.62
C ALA A 286 3.98 4.02 -4.27
N GLY A 287 3.37 4.57 -3.21
CA GLY A 287 3.33 3.95 -1.89
C GLY A 287 2.57 2.61 -1.90
N ASP A 288 1.41 2.58 -2.56
CA ASP A 288 0.59 1.36 -2.69
C ASP A 288 1.33 0.27 -3.47
N SER A 289 2.06 0.67 -4.53
CA SER A 289 2.90 -0.23 -5.32
C SER A 289 4.08 -0.79 -4.51
N PHE A 290 4.71 0.05 -3.69
CA PHE A 290 5.74 -0.40 -2.74
C PHE A 290 5.17 -1.41 -1.75
N VAL A 291 4.02 -1.12 -1.15
CA VAL A 291 3.32 -2.05 -0.23
C VAL A 291 2.98 -3.35 -0.94
N SER A 292 2.48 -3.30 -2.17
CA SER A 292 2.22 -4.50 -2.99
C SER A 292 3.47 -5.35 -3.15
N GLY A 293 4.61 -4.73 -3.43
CA GLY A 293 5.90 -5.41 -3.61
C GLY A 293 6.34 -6.15 -2.34
N ILE A 294 6.34 -5.47 -1.20
CA ILE A 294 6.78 -6.09 0.06
C ILE A 294 5.78 -7.14 0.57
N LEU A 295 4.47 -6.89 0.47
CA LEU A 295 3.47 -7.87 0.91
C LEU A 295 3.45 -9.10 0.02
N ASN A 296 3.68 -8.97 -1.28
CA ASN A 296 3.82 -10.11 -2.18
C ASN A 296 5.00 -11.02 -1.78
N CYS A 297 6.15 -10.42 -1.44
CA CYS A 297 7.32 -11.17 -0.94
C CYS A 297 7.02 -11.84 0.41
N LEU A 298 6.38 -11.15 1.34
CA LEU A 298 6.06 -11.66 2.68
C LEU A 298 4.97 -12.74 2.65
N ALA A 299 4.01 -12.65 1.74
CA ALA A 299 3.01 -13.70 1.52
C ALA A 299 3.68 -14.99 1.00
N ALA A 300 4.71 -14.87 0.16
CA ALA A 300 5.49 -16.01 -0.31
C ALA A 300 6.36 -16.63 0.78
N ASP A 301 6.98 -15.81 1.65
CA ASP A 301 7.77 -16.26 2.80
C ASP A 301 7.77 -15.23 3.94
N GLN A 302 7.02 -15.52 4.99
CA GLN A 302 6.94 -14.68 6.19
C GLN A 302 8.26 -14.63 7.00
N ASN A 303 9.18 -15.58 6.79
CA ASN A 303 10.48 -15.59 7.50
C ASN A 303 11.46 -14.54 6.97
N LEU A 304 11.16 -13.85 5.86
CA LEU A 304 11.96 -12.73 5.37
C LEU A 304 12.25 -11.69 6.46
N ILE A 305 11.29 -11.46 7.38
CA ILE A 305 11.45 -10.49 8.48
C ILE A 305 12.58 -10.88 9.44
N LYS A 306 12.99 -12.14 9.49
CA LYS A 306 14.02 -12.65 10.39
C LYS A 306 15.41 -12.69 9.78
N ASP A 307 15.54 -12.42 8.48
CA ASP A 307 16.79 -12.43 7.73
C ASP A 307 17.01 -11.06 7.07
N GLU A 308 17.96 -10.29 7.60
CA GLU A 308 18.19 -8.93 7.14
C GLU A 308 18.51 -8.86 5.65
N ASN A 309 19.34 -9.78 5.11
CA ASN A 309 19.73 -9.75 3.71
C ASN A 309 18.51 -10.00 2.80
N ARG A 310 17.72 -11.01 3.11
CA ARG A 310 16.50 -11.33 2.35
C ARG A 310 15.45 -10.21 2.47
N LEU A 311 15.29 -9.59 3.65
CA LEU A 311 14.42 -8.44 3.83
C LEU A 311 14.88 -7.25 2.99
N ARG A 312 16.17 -6.97 2.93
CA ARG A 312 16.73 -5.90 2.10
C ARG A 312 16.50 -6.14 0.61
N GLU A 313 16.61 -7.39 0.14
CA GLU A 313 16.29 -7.76 -1.25
C GLU A 313 14.80 -7.54 -1.56
N ALA A 314 13.89 -7.95 -0.65
CA ALA A 314 12.47 -7.73 -0.80
C ALA A 314 12.09 -6.24 -0.77
N LEU A 315 12.73 -5.43 0.10
CA LEU A 315 12.53 -3.98 0.14
C LEU A 315 13.08 -3.28 -1.10
N LEU A 316 14.18 -3.76 -1.68
CA LEU A 316 14.71 -3.24 -2.94
C LEU A 316 13.75 -3.54 -4.11
N PHE A 317 13.15 -4.73 -4.13
CA PHE A 317 12.10 -5.07 -5.07
C PHE A 317 10.86 -4.18 -4.90
N ALA A 318 10.44 -3.91 -3.65
CA ALA A 318 9.35 -2.99 -3.37
C ALA A 318 9.66 -1.55 -3.82
N ASN A 319 10.90 -1.07 -3.61
CA ASN A 319 11.36 0.22 -4.14
C ASN A 319 11.30 0.27 -5.68
N ALA A 320 11.64 -0.82 -6.38
CA ALA A 320 11.53 -0.89 -7.83
C ALA A 320 10.08 -0.83 -8.31
N CYS A 321 9.15 -1.46 -7.58
CA CYS A 321 7.71 -1.37 -7.87
C CYS A 321 7.23 0.08 -7.77
N GLY A 322 7.53 0.78 -6.68
CA GLY A 322 7.19 2.20 -6.52
C GLY A 322 7.85 3.09 -7.57
N ALA A 323 9.11 2.84 -7.89
CA ALA A 323 9.86 3.58 -8.90
C ALA A 323 9.30 3.43 -10.33
N LEU A 324 8.77 2.26 -10.68
CA LEU A 324 8.08 2.07 -11.98
C LEU A 324 6.73 2.79 -12.00
N THR A 325 5.97 2.71 -10.92
CA THR A 325 4.65 3.36 -10.85
C THR A 325 4.74 4.86 -11.10
N VAL A 326 5.78 5.53 -10.61
CA VAL A 326 5.91 6.99 -10.83
C VAL A 326 6.24 7.37 -12.27
N THR A 327 6.57 6.45 -13.17
CA THR A 327 6.89 6.73 -14.57
C THR A 327 5.67 6.93 -15.47
N GLU A 328 4.48 6.60 -14.98
CA GLU A 328 3.20 6.71 -15.69
C GLU A 328 2.17 7.47 -14.86
N ARG A 329 1.07 7.88 -15.49
CA ARG A 329 -0.02 8.59 -14.80
C ARG A 329 -1.07 7.67 -14.23
N GLY A 330 -1.52 7.98 -13.00
CA GLY A 330 -2.53 7.26 -12.24
C GLY A 330 -1.95 6.07 -11.48
N ALA A 331 -2.73 5.51 -10.53
CA ALA A 331 -2.30 4.40 -9.69
C ALA A 331 -2.41 3.06 -10.44
N ILE A 332 -3.61 2.50 -10.54
CA ILE A 332 -3.82 1.15 -11.13
C ILE A 332 -3.19 0.98 -12.52
N PRO A 333 -3.32 1.93 -13.48
CA PRO A 333 -2.70 1.75 -14.79
C PRO A 333 -1.19 1.60 -14.74
N ALA A 334 -0.53 2.30 -13.80
CA ALA A 334 0.92 2.38 -13.67
C ALA A 334 1.54 1.24 -12.82
N LEU A 335 0.74 0.42 -12.13
CA LEU A 335 1.25 -0.69 -11.32
C LEU A 335 2.02 -1.69 -12.20
N PRO A 336 3.26 -2.05 -11.82
CA PRO A 336 4.13 -2.89 -12.64
C PRO A 336 3.76 -4.38 -12.56
N THR A 337 4.27 -5.15 -13.53
CA THR A 337 4.39 -6.60 -13.43
C THR A 337 5.69 -7.00 -12.72
N LYS A 338 5.77 -8.25 -12.25
CA LYS A 338 6.98 -8.82 -11.64
C LYS A 338 8.18 -8.73 -12.58
N GLU A 339 7.99 -9.06 -13.87
CA GLU A 339 9.02 -9.03 -14.89
C GLU A 339 9.57 -7.60 -15.11
N ALA A 340 8.69 -6.61 -15.14
CA ALA A 340 9.09 -5.20 -15.27
C ALA A 340 9.94 -4.73 -14.08
N ALA A 341 9.53 -5.08 -12.86
CA ALA A 341 10.26 -4.73 -11.64
C ALA A 341 11.65 -5.39 -11.60
N LEU A 342 11.73 -6.68 -11.91
CA LEU A 342 13.01 -7.40 -11.97
C LEU A 342 13.92 -6.85 -13.08
N LYS A 343 13.38 -6.54 -14.25
CA LYS A 343 14.14 -5.92 -15.35
C LYS A 343 14.75 -4.57 -14.94
N LEU A 344 13.99 -3.72 -14.22
CA LEU A 344 14.50 -2.45 -13.73
C LEU A 344 15.68 -2.66 -12.77
N LEU A 345 15.57 -3.62 -11.84
CA LEU A 345 16.64 -3.95 -10.90
C LEU A 345 17.92 -4.46 -11.61
N HIS A 346 17.78 -5.35 -12.60
CA HIS A 346 18.92 -5.82 -13.38
C HIS A 346 19.61 -4.68 -14.13
N THR A 347 18.84 -3.76 -14.70
CA THR A 347 19.42 -2.60 -15.41
C THR A 347 20.12 -1.65 -14.45
N ALA A 348 19.55 -1.40 -13.28
CA ALA A 348 20.15 -0.53 -12.25
C ALA A 348 21.42 -1.13 -11.63
N ALA A 349 21.53 -2.46 -11.55
CA ALA A 349 22.74 -3.13 -11.06
C ALA A 349 23.90 -3.14 -12.09
N ALA A 350 23.58 -2.94 -13.38
CA ALA A 350 24.56 -2.91 -14.48
C ALA A 350 25.09 -1.51 -14.80
N SER A 351 24.47 -0.45 -14.25
CA SER A 351 24.86 0.96 -14.41
C SER A 351 25.65 1.47 -13.21
#